data_8a6721e6f5b60cc57dd48168a675e20b
#
_entry.id   8a6721e6f5b60cc57dd48168a675e20b
#
_cell.length_a   1.000
_cell.length_b   1.000
_cell.length_c   1.000
_cell.angle_alpha   90.00
_cell.angle_beta   90.00
_cell.angle_gamma   90.00
#
_symmetry.space_group_name_H-M   'P 1'
#
loop_
_entity.id
_entity.type
_entity.pdbx_description
1 polymer ?
#
loop_
_entity_poly.entity_id
_entity_poly.type
_entity_poly.pdbx_seq_one_letter_code
_entity_poly.pdbx_strand_id
1 'polypeptide(L)'
;MTVYLRKAEPSDLPDILAIIEDGRRTLQKSGIPQWQNGDGPNQEILAKDIDQQTCYILMIEDTLAGVGVLCSEIDPAHEAIFNGSWQPHSQTTYTAIHRVALKSSFQGQGLALVLLRSLVTAARLQGATDIRIDTHPQNFAMQHLIKKAGFVYQGDVILDVNDGERYAYQMILK
;
A
#
# COMPACT_ATOMS: atom_id res chain seq x y z
N MET A 1 4.83 -24.14 5.15
CA MET A 1 5.26 -22.90 4.47
C MET A 1 5.32 -21.79 5.49
N THR A 2 6.50 -21.23 5.66
CA THR A 2 6.72 -20.12 6.60
C THR A 2 6.36 -18.81 5.91
N VAL A 3 5.46 -18.02 6.51
CA VAL A 3 5.05 -16.70 5.98
C VAL A 3 5.08 -15.69 7.12
N TYR A 4 5.81 -14.61 6.96
CA TYR A 4 5.90 -13.56 7.97
C TYR A 4 6.20 -12.20 7.37
N LEU A 5 5.85 -11.14 8.11
CA LEU A 5 6.18 -9.76 7.78
C LEU A 5 7.37 -9.31 8.65
N ARG A 6 8.30 -8.58 8.07
CA ARG A 6 9.35 -7.88 8.79
C ARG A 6 9.61 -6.50 8.21
N LYS A 7 10.29 -5.64 8.94
CA LYS A 7 10.82 -4.40 8.39
C LYS A 7 11.88 -4.69 7.33
N ALA A 8 11.88 -3.88 6.28
CA ALA A 8 12.92 -3.95 5.27
C ALA A 8 14.25 -3.40 5.81
N GLU A 9 15.35 -3.96 5.31
CA GLU A 9 16.72 -3.53 5.57
C GLU A 9 17.32 -2.96 4.26
N PRO A 10 18.39 -2.15 4.35
CA PRO A 10 19.03 -1.59 3.14
C PRO A 10 19.42 -2.64 2.08
N SER A 11 19.81 -3.84 2.53
CA SER A 11 20.15 -4.96 1.64
C SER A 11 18.96 -5.52 0.84
N ASP A 12 17.73 -5.25 1.27
CA ASP A 12 16.51 -5.69 0.56
C ASP A 12 16.15 -4.79 -0.63
N LEU A 13 16.72 -3.60 -0.73
CA LEU A 13 16.33 -2.59 -1.72
C LEU A 13 16.33 -3.10 -3.16
N PRO A 14 17.34 -3.85 -3.65
CA PRO A 14 17.32 -4.37 -5.02
C PRO A 14 16.12 -5.29 -5.30
N ASP A 15 15.77 -6.17 -4.36
CA ASP A 15 14.63 -7.09 -4.50
C ASP A 15 13.29 -6.34 -4.42
N ILE A 16 13.20 -5.33 -3.55
CA ILE A 16 12.01 -4.45 -3.46
C ILE A 16 11.80 -3.72 -4.78
N LEU A 17 12.86 -3.13 -5.35
CA LEU A 17 12.79 -2.43 -6.65
C LEU A 17 12.34 -3.38 -7.77
N ALA A 18 12.81 -4.62 -7.77
CA ALA A 18 12.39 -5.61 -8.76
C ALA A 18 10.88 -5.93 -8.64
N ILE A 19 10.35 -6.03 -7.42
CA ILE A 19 8.91 -6.25 -7.18
C ILE A 19 8.08 -5.05 -7.62
N ILE A 20 8.51 -3.84 -7.30
CA ILE A 20 7.83 -2.61 -7.74
C ILE A 20 7.79 -2.50 -9.27
N GLU A 21 8.91 -2.79 -9.93
CA GLU A 21 8.98 -2.78 -11.40
C GLU A 21 8.08 -3.84 -12.04
N ASP A 22 8.03 -5.04 -11.46
CA ASP A 22 7.12 -6.10 -11.88
C ASP A 22 5.65 -5.67 -11.73
N GLY A 23 5.30 -5.05 -10.61
CA GLY A 23 3.97 -4.45 -10.39
C GLY A 23 3.63 -3.36 -11.38
N ARG A 24 4.58 -2.45 -11.67
CA ARG A 24 4.42 -1.39 -12.66
C ARG A 24 4.13 -1.96 -14.06
N ARG A 25 4.86 -2.97 -14.47
CA ARG A 25 4.65 -3.65 -15.76
C ARG A 25 3.29 -4.35 -15.84
N THR A 26 2.84 -4.95 -14.75
CA THR A 26 1.52 -5.59 -14.67
C THR A 26 0.41 -4.56 -14.84
N LEU A 27 0.50 -3.40 -14.19
CA LEU A 27 -0.43 -2.29 -14.37
C LEU A 27 -0.43 -1.79 -15.82
N GLN A 28 0.75 -1.61 -16.41
CA GLN A 28 0.90 -1.17 -17.80
C GLN A 28 0.22 -2.13 -18.79
N LYS A 29 0.45 -3.43 -18.64
CA LYS A 29 -0.18 -4.46 -19.49
C LYS A 29 -1.70 -4.46 -19.38
N SER A 30 -2.24 -4.10 -18.23
CA SER A 30 -3.69 -3.98 -17.98
C SER A 30 -4.25 -2.62 -18.40
N GLY A 31 -3.45 -1.71 -18.95
CA GLY A 31 -3.86 -0.37 -19.35
C GLY A 31 -4.18 0.56 -18.18
N ILE A 32 -3.69 0.25 -16.98
CA ILE A 32 -3.92 1.05 -15.77
C ILE A 32 -2.80 2.10 -15.67
N PRO A 33 -3.14 3.41 -15.62
CA PRO A 33 -2.12 4.47 -15.66
C PRO A 33 -1.37 4.67 -14.33
N GLN A 34 -1.76 3.99 -13.26
CA GLN A 34 -1.09 4.05 -11.96
C GLN A 34 0.38 3.64 -12.06
N TRP A 35 1.29 4.41 -11.48
CA TRP A 35 2.75 4.20 -11.49
C TRP A 35 3.41 4.30 -12.88
N GLN A 36 2.77 4.92 -13.84
CA GLN A 36 3.30 5.09 -15.18
C GLN A 36 3.89 6.49 -15.38
N ASN A 37 4.58 6.70 -16.48
CA ASN A 37 5.11 8.01 -16.92
C ASN A 37 6.07 8.67 -15.90
N GLY A 38 6.88 7.90 -15.21
CA GLY A 38 7.82 8.40 -14.21
C GLY A 38 7.22 8.60 -12.81
N ASP A 39 5.92 8.41 -12.67
CA ASP A 39 5.26 8.41 -11.35
C ASP A 39 5.42 7.04 -10.68
N GLY A 40 5.27 7.02 -9.38
CA GLY A 40 5.34 5.81 -8.59
C GLY A 40 6.65 5.65 -7.81
N PRO A 41 6.77 4.56 -7.04
CA PRO A 41 7.92 4.34 -6.19
C PRO A 41 9.21 4.18 -7.01
N ASN A 42 10.26 4.88 -6.62
CA ASN A 42 11.58 4.78 -7.20
C ASN A 42 12.62 4.44 -6.12
N GLN A 43 13.88 4.29 -6.53
CA GLN A 43 14.97 3.93 -5.60
C GLN A 43 15.11 4.93 -4.45
N GLU A 44 15.05 6.23 -4.72
CA GLU A 44 15.19 7.27 -3.70
C GLU A 44 14.06 7.22 -2.67
N ILE A 45 12.82 7.10 -3.13
CA ILE A 45 11.63 7.00 -2.27
C ILE A 45 11.72 5.75 -1.38
N LEU A 46 12.03 4.60 -1.96
CA LEU A 46 12.10 3.34 -1.22
C LEU A 46 13.28 3.28 -0.26
N ALA A 47 14.44 3.83 -0.63
CA ALA A 47 15.57 3.95 0.27
C ALA A 47 15.22 4.82 1.50
N LYS A 48 14.50 5.92 1.30
CA LYS A 48 13.99 6.76 2.38
C LYS A 48 13.01 5.99 3.28
N ASP A 49 12.05 5.26 2.70
CA ASP A 49 11.10 4.45 3.45
C ASP A 49 11.80 3.39 4.32
N ILE A 50 12.87 2.78 3.79
CA ILE A 50 13.68 1.81 4.54
C ILE A 50 14.43 2.49 5.68
N ASP A 51 15.07 3.62 5.42
CA ASP A 51 15.81 4.40 6.42
C ASP A 51 14.90 4.86 7.56
N GLN A 52 13.68 5.28 7.24
CA GLN A 52 12.67 5.66 8.21
C GLN A 52 11.98 4.47 8.91
N GLN A 53 12.35 3.24 8.56
CA GLN A 53 11.74 2.00 9.09
C GLN A 53 10.22 1.91 8.88
N THR A 54 9.72 2.48 7.80
CA THR A 54 8.29 2.44 7.39
C THR A 54 8.02 1.41 6.31
N CYS A 55 9.04 0.87 5.67
CA CYS A 55 8.94 -0.17 4.65
C CYS A 55 8.92 -1.57 5.29
N TYR A 56 7.93 -2.37 4.89
CA TYR A 56 7.76 -3.76 5.33
C TYR A 56 7.80 -4.70 4.15
N ILE A 57 8.32 -5.90 4.38
CA ILE A 57 8.37 -6.96 3.38
C ILE A 57 7.70 -8.23 3.89
N LEU A 58 7.00 -8.91 2.99
CA LEU A 58 6.45 -10.24 3.22
C LEU A 58 7.48 -11.27 2.79
N MET A 59 7.89 -12.10 3.73
CA MET A 59 8.77 -13.24 3.46
C MET A 59 7.96 -14.51 3.34
N ILE A 60 8.27 -15.32 2.35
CA ILE A 60 7.74 -16.67 2.15
C ILE A 60 8.93 -17.60 2.05
N GLU A 61 9.08 -18.46 3.05
CA GLU A 61 10.35 -19.17 3.29
C GLU A 61 11.50 -18.14 3.29
N ASP A 62 12.51 -18.31 2.47
CA ASP A 62 13.66 -17.43 2.37
C ASP A 62 13.52 -16.40 1.21
N THR A 63 12.32 -16.27 0.64
CA THR A 63 12.08 -15.41 -0.53
C THR A 63 11.31 -14.15 -0.14
N LEU A 64 11.81 -12.98 -0.53
CA LEU A 64 11.09 -11.72 -0.46
C LEU A 64 9.98 -11.73 -1.53
N ALA A 65 8.73 -11.79 -1.07
CA ALA A 65 7.56 -12.01 -1.93
C ALA A 65 6.71 -10.76 -2.14
N GLY A 66 6.76 -9.80 -1.21
CA GLY A 66 5.93 -8.61 -1.30
C GLY A 66 6.45 -7.45 -0.46
N VAL A 67 5.93 -6.26 -0.71
CA VAL A 67 6.32 -5.02 -0.06
C VAL A 67 5.09 -4.16 0.24
N GLY A 68 5.16 -3.36 1.29
CA GLY A 68 4.20 -2.32 1.62
C GLY A 68 4.81 -1.31 2.57
N VAL A 69 4.30 -0.08 2.56
CA VAL A 69 4.82 1.02 3.37
C VAL A 69 3.72 1.54 4.27
N LEU A 70 4.04 1.79 5.54
CA LEU A 70 3.16 2.41 6.53
C LEU A 70 3.60 3.85 6.75
N CYS A 71 2.78 4.80 6.33
CA CYS A 71 3.06 6.22 6.42
C CYS A 71 2.12 6.88 7.44
N SER A 72 2.69 7.51 8.48
CA SER A 72 1.92 8.20 9.51
C SER A 72 1.98 9.73 9.39
N GLU A 73 2.61 10.24 8.35
CA GLU A 73 2.58 11.65 8.01
C GLU A 73 1.21 12.04 7.43
N ILE A 74 0.78 13.27 7.70
CA ILE A 74 -0.45 13.81 7.11
C ILE A 74 -0.27 13.91 5.59
N ASP A 75 -1.18 13.28 4.86
CA ASP A 75 -1.22 13.32 3.40
C ASP A 75 -2.19 14.42 2.95
N PRO A 76 -1.71 15.50 2.28
CA PRO A 76 -2.59 16.58 1.81
C PRO A 76 -3.71 16.09 0.88
N ALA A 77 -3.48 15.05 0.10
CA ALA A 77 -4.50 14.47 -0.77
C ALA A 77 -5.63 13.81 0.05
N HIS A 78 -5.29 13.12 1.14
CA HIS A 78 -6.27 12.54 2.05
C HIS A 78 -7.04 13.60 2.81
N GLU A 79 -6.42 14.71 3.19
CA GLU A 79 -7.12 15.84 3.83
C GLU A 79 -8.14 16.49 2.89
N ALA A 80 -7.90 16.47 1.59
CA ALA A 80 -8.75 17.06 0.55
C ALA A 80 -9.78 16.07 -0.03
N ILE A 81 -10.16 15.04 0.71
CA ILE A 81 -11.16 14.05 0.27
C ILE A 81 -12.46 14.73 -0.18
N PHE A 82 -13.06 14.26 -1.27
CA PHE A 82 -14.33 14.73 -1.82
C PHE A 82 -15.20 13.56 -2.26
N ASN A 83 -16.44 13.83 -2.65
CA ASN A 83 -17.45 12.80 -2.93
C ASN A 83 -17.67 11.82 -1.77
N GLY A 84 -17.41 12.28 -0.56
CA GLY A 84 -17.48 11.50 0.67
C GLY A 84 -16.68 12.17 1.77
N SER A 85 -16.46 11.44 2.86
CA SER A 85 -15.71 11.94 4.02
C SER A 85 -15.15 10.78 4.84
N TRP A 86 -14.02 11.01 5.51
CA TRP A 86 -13.50 10.06 6.48
C TRP A 86 -14.46 9.89 7.65
N GLN A 87 -14.60 8.67 8.13
CA GLN A 87 -15.37 8.40 9.33
C GLN A 87 -14.68 9.03 10.54
N PRO A 88 -15.46 9.75 11.40
CA PRO A 88 -14.90 10.31 12.61
C PRO A 88 -14.43 9.22 13.58
N HIS A 89 -13.35 9.52 14.28
CA HIS A 89 -12.79 8.59 15.22
C HIS A 89 -12.03 9.36 16.32
N SER A 90 -11.71 8.72 17.45
CA SER A 90 -11.19 9.39 18.64
C SER A 90 -9.75 9.92 18.51
N GLN A 91 -8.99 9.47 17.52
CA GLN A 91 -7.63 9.94 17.25
C GLN A 91 -7.63 10.94 16.10
N THR A 92 -6.74 11.91 16.16
CA THR A 92 -6.54 12.89 15.08
C THR A 92 -5.52 12.43 14.04
N THR A 93 -4.83 11.32 14.30
CA THR A 93 -3.78 10.74 13.44
C THR A 93 -4.27 9.47 12.77
N TYR A 94 -3.72 9.20 11.61
CA TYR A 94 -3.99 7.98 10.85
C TYR A 94 -2.69 7.39 10.29
N THR A 95 -2.73 6.14 9.89
CA THR A 95 -1.66 5.51 9.13
C THR A 95 -2.18 5.14 7.75
N ALA A 96 -1.50 5.60 6.71
CA ALA A 96 -1.81 5.23 5.33
C ALA A 96 -0.89 4.09 4.87
N ILE A 97 -1.47 3.13 4.16
CA ILE A 97 -0.74 2.05 3.50
C ILE A 97 -0.46 2.47 2.06
N HIS A 98 0.81 2.49 1.69
CA HIS A 98 1.29 2.86 0.35
C HIS A 98 2.18 1.79 -0.25
N ARG A 99 2.37 1.85 -1.56
CA ARG A 99 3.38 1.08 -2.30
C ARG A 99 3.26 -0.42 -2.09
N VAL A 100 2.02 -0.94 -2.08
CA VAL A 100 1.76 -2.37 -1.94
C VAL A 100 2.01 -3.08 -3.26
N ALA A 101 2.88 -4.07 -3.25
CA ALA A 101 3.15 -4.91 -4.40
C ALA A 101 3.51 -6.33 -3.98
N LEU A 102 3.10 -7.30 -4.79
CA LEU A 102 3.42 -8.72 -4.62
C LEU A 102 4.13 -9.21 -5.88
N LYS A 103 5.22 -9.94 -5.70
CA LYS A 103 5.96 -10.59 -6.79
C LYS A 103 5.03 -11.47 -7.61
N SER A 104 5.10 -11.38 -8.94
CA SER A 104 4.16 -12.05 -9.86
C SER A 104 4.09 -13.56 -9.66
N SER A 105 5.23 -14.21 -9.32
CA SER A 105 5.29 -15.65 -9.03
C SER A 105 4.45 -16.09 -7.83
N PHE A 106 4.02 -15.16 -6.97
CA PHE A 106 3.18 -15.44 -5.80
C PHE A 106 1.74 -14.97 -5.98
N GLN A 107 1.37 -14.44 -7.13
CA GLN A 107 0.00 -14.01 -7.41
C GLN A 107 -0.94 -15.21 -7.52
N GLY A 108 -2.24 -14.98 -7.27
CA GLY A 108 -3.28 -16.01 -7.36
C GLY A 108 -3.30 -17.01 -6.19
N GLN A 109 -2.46 -16.84 -5.18
CA GLN A 109 -2.34 -17.74 -4.03
C GLN A 109 -2.92 -17.17 -2.73
N GLY A 110 -3.63 -16.04 -2.80
CA GLY A 110 -4.18 -15.36 -1.63
C GLY A 110 -3.16 -14.56 -0.80
N LEU A 111 -1.90 -14.53 -1.21
CA LEU A 111 -0.81 -13.93 -0.44
C LEU A 111 -0.85 -12.39 -0.42
N ALA A 112 -1.46 -11.76 -1.40
CA ALA A 112 -1.70 -10.31 -1.36
C ALA A 112 -2.62 -9.92 -0.19
N LEU A 113 -3.62 -10.73 0.13
CA LEU A 113 -4.48 -10.53 1.29
C LEU A 113 -3.71 -10.74 2.61
N VAL A 114 -2.83 -11.73 2.65
CA VAL A 114 -1.93 -11.96 3.80
C VAL A 114 -1.04 -10.75 4.02
N LEU A 115 -0.42 -10.22 2.96
CA LEU A 115 0.40 -9.01 3.02
C LEU A 115 -0.40 -7.83 3.60
N LEU A 116 -1.57 -7.53 3.01
CA LEU A 116 -2.37 -6.38 3.42
C LEU A 116 -2.83 -6.49 4.88
N ARG A 117 -3.30 -7.66 5.31
CA ARG A 117 -3.70 -7.90 6.70
C ARG A 117 -2.52 -7.83 7.68
N SER A 118 -1.35 -8.30 7.26
CA SER A 118 -0.13 -8.20 8.07
C SER A 118 0.31 -6.73 8.25
N LEU A 119 0.16 -5.91 7.22
CA LEU A 119 0.40 -4.46 7.32
C LEU A 119 -0.57 -3.78 8.28
N VAL A 120 -1.85 -4.15 8.25
CA VAL A 120 -2.87 -3.67 9.20
C VAL A 120 -2.47 -4.05 10.64
N THR A 121 -2.03 -5.28 10.86
CA THR A 121 -1.55 -5.74 12.17
C THR A 121 -0.32 -4.95 12.62
N ALA A 122 0.65 -4.74 11.73
CA ALA A 122 1.84 -3.96 12.04
C ALA A 122 1.49 -2.51 12.41
N ALA A 123 0.57 -1.88 11.67
CA ALA A 123 0.08 -0.54 11.99
C ALA A 123 -0.62 -0.49 13.36
N ARG A 124 -1.46 -1.48 13.65
CA ARG A 124 -2.16 -1.58 14.95
C ARG A 124 -1.19 -1.73 16.11
N LEU A 125 -0.14 -2.54 15.97
CA LEU A 125 0.90 -2.72 16.99
C LEU A 125 1.70 -1.42 17.23
N GLN A 126 1.74 -0.51 16.28
CA GLN A 126 2.31 0.84 16.44
C GLN A 126 1.32 1.86 17.02
N GLY A 127 0.10 1.43 17.38
CA GLY A 127 -0.91 2.27 17.99
C GLY A 127 -1.94 2.86 17.01
N ALA A 128 -1.85 2.56 15.71
CA ALA A 128 -2.83 3.05 14.75
C ALA A 128 -4.22 2.43 14.97
N THR A 129 -5.24 3.28 14.91
CA THR A 129 -6.66 2.86 14.96
C THR A 129 -7.45 3.37 13.76
N ASP A 130 -6.93 4.34 13.01
CA ASP A 130 -7.43 4.80 11.71
C ASP A 130 -6.40 4.41 10.64
N ILE A 131 -6.77 3.47 9.78
CA ILE A 131 -5.90 2.99 8.70
C ILE A 131 -6.56 3.31 7.36
N ARG A 132 -5.80 3.95 6.47
CA ARG A 132 -6.27 4.42 5.17
C ARG A 132 -5.45 3.82 4.03
N ILE A 133 -6.09 3.63 2.90
CA ILE A 133 -5.46 3.16 1.67
C ILE A 133 -6.22 3.71 0.48
N ASP A 134 -5.53 4.01 -0.59
CA ASP A 134 -6.14 4.43 -1.84
C ASP A 134 -5.62 3.61 -3.03
N THR A 135 -6.39 3.58 -4.12
CA THR A 135 -5.99 2.94 -5.37
C THR A 135 -6.67 3.60 -6.57
N HIS A 136 -6.07 3.46 -7.74
CA HIS A 136 -6.61 4.00 -8.98
C HIS A 136 -8.00 3.41 -9.30
N PRO A 137 -8.96 4.21 -9.81
CA PRO A 137 -10.32 3.72 -10.15
C PRO A 137 -10.36 2.54 -11.13
N GLN A 138 -9.34 2.40 -11.98
CA GLN A 138 -9.24 1.28 -12.92
C GLN A 138 -8.52 0.05 -12.36
N ASN A 139 -7.95 0.14 -11.16
CA ASN A 139 -7.29 -0.99 -10.52
C ASN A 139 -8.30 -1.86 -9.76
N PHE A 140 -9.12 -2.59 -10.49
CA PHE A 140 -10.19 -3.42 -9.92
C PHE A 140 -9.68 -4.53 -9.01
N ALA A 141 -8.53 -5.12 -9.35
CA ALA A 141 -7.91 -6.16 -8.52
C ALA A 141 -7.56 -5.62 -7.14
N MET A 142 -6.96 -4.43 -7.06
CA MET A 142 -6.61 -3.81 -5.78
C MET A 142 -7.85 -3.35 -5.01
N GLN A 143 -8.86 -2.80 -5.67
CA GLN A 143 -10.14 -2.45 -5.04
C GLN A 143 -10.79 -3.67 -4.40
N HIS A 144 -10.81 -4.80 -5.11
CA HIS A 144 -11.35 -6.05 -4.58
C HIS A 144 -10.57 -6.53 -3.35
N LEU A 145 -9.25 -6.50 -3.43
CA LEU A 145 -8.35 -6.88 -2.33
C LEU A 145 -8.58 -6.01 -1.08
N ILE A 146 -8.63 -4.69 -1.25
CA ILE A 146 -8.86 -3.72 -0.18
C ILE A 146 -10.19 -4.00 0.53
N LYS A 147 -11.27 -4.18 -0.22
CA LYS A 147 -12.60 -4.51 0.34
C LYS A 147 -12.58 -5.86 1.07
N LYS A 148 -11.93 -6.86 0.48
CA LYS A 148 -11.81 -8.19 1.08
C LYS A 148 -10.99 -8.18 2.39
N ALA A 149 -10.05 -7.26 2.52
CA ALA A 149 -9.28 -7.06 3.76
C ALA A 149 -10.11 -6.40 4.87
N GLY A 150 -11.25 -5.77 4.54
CA GLY A 150 -12.18 -5.16 5.50
C GLY A 150 -12.21 -3.63 5.47
N PHE A 151 -11.57 -3.00 4.51
CA PHE A 151 -11.66 -1.56 4.31
C PHE A 151 -12.99 -1.16 3.65
N VAL A 152 -13.46 0.04 3.97
CA VAL A 152 -14.70 0.63 3.44
C VAL A 152 -14.37 1.88 2.65
N TYR A 153 -14.94 1.99 1.44
CA TYR A 153 -14.82 3.18 0.61
C TYR A 153 -15.41 4.41 1.32
N GLN A 154 -14.68 5.51 1.30
CA GLN A 154 -15.07 6.75 1.98
C GLN A 154 -15.23 7.94 1.05
N GLY A 155 -14.62 7.93 -0.11
CA GLY A 155 -14.64 9.03 -1.05
C GLY A 155 -13.48 8.98 -2.04
N ASP A 156 -13.28 10.10 -2.73
CA ASP A 156 -12.25 10.24 -3.75
C ASP A 156 -11.16 11.19 -3.28
N VAL A 157 -9.93 10.92 -3.69
CA VAL A 157 -8.78 11.80 -3.50
C VAL A 157 -8.03 11.96 -4.82
N ILE A 158 -7.27 13.05 -4.96
CA ILE A 158 -6.42 13.32 -6.11
C ILE A 158 -4.98 13.48 -5.63
N LEU A 159 -4.11 12.59 -6.08
CA LEU A 159 -2.67 12.71 -5.85
C LEU A 159 -2.05 13.70 -6.82
N ASP A 160 -0.98 14.38 -6.41
CA ASP A 160 -0.22 15.30 -7.25
C ASP A 160 0.72 14.54 -8.21
N VAL A 161 0.12 13.74 -9.08
CA VAL A 161 0.78 12.95 -10.13
C VAL A 161 -0.11 12.88 -11.35
N ASN A 162 0.43 12.43 -12.50
CA ASN A 162 -0.41 12.15 -13.67
C ASN A 162 -1.44 11.07 -13.35
N ASP A 163 -2.67 11.21 -13.87
CA ASP A 163 -3.77 10.31 -13.55
C ASP A 163 -3.92 10.06 -12.05
N GLY A 164 -3.88 11.15 -11.27
CA GLY A 164 -3.83 11.14 -9.80
C GLY A 164 -5.13 10.76 -9.11
N GLU A 165 -6.21 10.46 -9.82
CA GLU A 165 -7.48 10.05 -9.24
C GLU A 165 -7.34 8.75 -8.45
N ARG A 166 -7.89 8.72 -7.24
CA ARG A 166 -7.90 7.53 -6.37
C ARG A 166 -9.22 7.39 -5.66
N TYR A 167 -9.65 6.15 -5.47
CA TYR A 167 -10.68 5.77 -4.51
C TYR A 167 -10.01 5.55 -3.15
N ALA A 168 -10.54 6.19 -2.13
CA ALA A 168 -9.99 6.19 -0.78
C ALA A 168 -10.82 5.31 0.15
N TYR A 169 -10.15 4.50 0.95
CA TYR A 169 -10.74 3.51 1.84
C TYR A 169 -10.21 3.68 3.25
N GLN A 170 -11.01 3.30 4.24
CA GLN A 170 -10.67 3.42 5.65
C GLN A 170 -11.03 2.15 6.41
N MET A 171 -10.24 1.84 7.42
CA MET A 171 -10.53 0.83 8.43
C MET A 171 -10.34 1.46 9.81
N ILE A 172 -11.37 1.44 10.63
CA ILE A 172 -11.32 1.87 12.04
C ILE A 172 -11.16 0.64 12.92
N LEU A 173 -10.11 0.62 13.71
CA LEU A 173 -9.81 -0.44 14.69
C LEU A 173 -10.16 0.01 16.10
N LYS A 174 -10.58 -0.94 16.92
CA LYS A 174 -10.87 -0.73 18.35
C LYS A 174 -9.64 -1.01 19.20
#